data_98c4dc572f435834829f62cce1d51530
#
_entry.id   98c4dc572f435834829f62cce1d51530
#
_cell.length_a   1.000
_cell.length_b   1.000
_cell.length_c   1.000
_cell.angle_alpha   90.00
_cell.angle_beta   90.00
_cell.angle_gamma   90.00
#
_symmetry.space_group_name_H-M   'P 1'
#
loop_
_entity.id
_entity.type
_entity.pdbx_description
1 polymer ?
#
loop_
_entity_poly.entity_id
_entity_poly.type
_entity_poly.pdbx_seq_one_letter_code
_entity_poly.pdbx_strand_id
1 'polypeptide(L)'
;MITISNLKKQFGETIACDIQALEIKDGEILGLVGNNGAGKTTLFRMLLDLLKPDAGTVTLDGINPAESEAWKDKTGAYIDDSFLIEFLTPEEYFAFLGKISGLSQEEVDNRLKHFERFASGEIFGQKKLIRNLSAGNKQKVGIIAALFYKPQLVILDEPFNFLDPSSQNILKHVLTDYNKETGATILISSHNLQHTIDISTRITLLEKGVVIKDLSNVEGSAKTELENYFETEV
;
A
#
# COMPACT_ATOMS: atom_id res chain seq x y z
N MET A 1 15.64 0.58 -0.84
CA MET A 1 15.55 2.05 -0.64
C MET A 1 14.79 2.70 -1.79
N ILE A 2 13.86 3.60 -1.51
CA ILE A 2 13.13 4.37 -2.54
C ILE A 2 13.67 5.79 -2.52
N THR A 3 13.98 6.33 -3.71
CA THR A 3 14.43 7.72 -3.85
C THR A 3 13.55 8.45 -4.84
N ILE A 4 13.05 9.61 -4.44
CA ILE A 4 12.22 10.51 -5.23
C ILE A 4 12.97 11.83 -5.37
N SER A 5 13.12 12.33 -6.61
CA SER A 5 13.85 13.55 -6.90
C SER A 5 13.08 14.43 -7.90
N ASN A 6 12.73 15.64 -7.48
CA ASN A 6 12.03 16.66 -8.27
C ASN A 6 10.79 16.11 -9.01
N LEU A 7 10.07 15.19 -8.37
CA LEU A 7 8.95 14.47 -8.96
C LEU A 7 7.74 15.39 -9.10
N LYS A 8 7.25 15.55 -10.32
CA LYS A 8 6.12 16.41 -10.60
C LYS A 8 5.08 15.72 -11.47
N LYS A 9 3.80 15.93 -11.12
CA LYS A 9 2.64 15.53 -11.92
C LYS A 9 1.57 16.61 -11.87
N GLN A 10 1.07 16.97 -13.06
CA GLN A 10 0.01 17.95 -13.23
C GLN A 10 -1.12 17.37 -14.10
N PHE A 11 -2.36 17.66 -13.77
CA PHE A 11 -3.54 17.36 -14.56
C PHE A 11 -4.27 18.67 -14.88
N GLY A 12 -4.22 19.10 -16.15
CA GLY A 12 -4.69 20.41 -16.54
C GLY A 12 -3.98 21.52 -15.75
N GLU A 13 -4.71 22.31 -14.99
CA GLU A 13 -4.15 23.36 -14.12
C GLU A 13 -3.80 22.89 -12.70
N THR A 14 -4.18 21.67 -12.34
CA THR A 14 -4.01 21.15 -10.98
C THR A 14 -2.68 20.40 -10.83
N ILE A 15 -1.83 20.87 -9.91
CA ILE A 15 -0.62 20.13 -9.51
C ILE A 15 -1.06 19.05 -8.53
N ALA A 16 -0.90 17.79 -8.94
CA ALA A 16 -1.27 16.62 -8.14
C ALA A 16 -0.08 16.06 -7.34
N CYS A 17 1.15 16.35 -7.74
CA CYS A 17 2.37 16.00 -7.03
C CYS A 17 3.49 16.98 -7.42
N ASP A 18 4.21 17.48 -6.42
CA ASP A 18 5.42 18.32 -6.56
C ASP A 18 6.33 18.06 -5.36
N ILE A 19 7.09 16.96 -5.43
CA ILE A 19 7.96 16.50 -4.34
C ILE A 19 9.40 16.70 -4.76
N GLN A 20 10.11 17.64 -4.10
CA GLN A 20 11.49 17.96 -4.41
C GLN A 20 12.44 16.81 -4.09
N ALA A 21 12.31 16.24 -2.89
CA ALA A 21 13.08 15.10 -2.45
C ALA A 21 12.31 14.31 -1.39
N LEU A 22 12.34 12.99 -1.49
CA LEU A 22 11.88 12.08 -0.45
C LEU A 22 12.65 10.77 -0.57
N GLU A 23 13.29 10.36 0.52
CA GLU A 23 13.97 9.07 0.62
C GLU A 23 13.23 8.19 1.62
N ILE A 24 12.99 6.92 1.26
CA ILE A 24 12.38 5.93 2.14
C ILE A 24 13.37 4.79 2.30
N LYS A 25 13.76 4.54 3.55
CA LYS A 25 14.77 3.52 3.87
C LYS A 25 14.15 2.12 3.87
N ASP A 26 15.02 1.13 3.65
CA ASP A 26 14.59 -0.26 3.73
C ASP A 26 14.11 -0.59 5.15
N GLY A 27 13.04 -1.40 5.24
CA GLY A 27 12.45 -1.83 6.49
C GLY A 27 11.56 -0.79 7.18
N GLU A 28 11.40 0.42 6.64
CA GLU A 28 10.45 1.40 7.19
C GLU A 28 9.00 1.01 6.90
N ILE A 29 8.11 1.29 7.84
CA ILE A 29 6.68 1.41 7.57
C ILE A 29 6.38 2.90 7.45
N LEU A 30 6.23 3.38 6.21
CA LEU A 30 5.92 4.78 5.93
C LEU A 30 4.40 4.99 5.82
N GLY A 31 3.85 5.82 6.66
CA GLY A 31 2.50 6.34 6.55
C GLY A 31 2.44 7.62 5.72
N LEU A 32 1.77 7.59 4.57
CA LEU A 32 1.51 8.76 3.75
C LEU A 32 0.12 9.30 4.08
N VAL A 33 0.06 10.39 4.84
CA VAL A 33 -1.18 10.99 5.34
C VAL A 33 -1.52 12.25 4.57
N GLY A 34 -2.80 12.54 4.41
CA GLY A 34 -3.31 13.76 3.77
C GLY A 34 -4.79 13.61 3.39
N ASN A 35 -5.46 14.72 3.22
CA ASN A 35 -6.85 14.77 2.80
C ASN A 35 -7.09 14.10 1.43
N ASN A 36 -8.34 13.86 1.08
CA ASN A 36 -8.69 13.41 -0.26
C ASN A 36 -8.24 14.45 -1.28
N GLY A 37 -7.58 14.00 -2.35
CA GLY A 37 -6.98 14.89 -3.35
C GLY A 37 -5.59 15.44 -2.99
N ALA A 38 -4.99 15.06 -1.85
CA ALA A 38 -3.64 15.50 -1.47
C ALA A 38 -2.52 15.00 -2.40
N GLY A 39 -2.79 14.00 -3.26
CA GLY A 39 -1.81 13.45 -4.20
C GLY A 39 -1.25 12.06 -3.83
N LYS A 40 -1.74 11.42 -2.75
CA LYS A 40 -1.26 10.12 -2.26
C LYS A 40 -1.30 9.04 -3.33
N THR A 41 -2.47 8.77 -3.90
CA THR A 41 -2.65 7.79 -4.99
C THR A 41 -1.83 8.13 -6.22
N THR A 42 -1.71 9.43 -6.55
CA THR A 42 -0.89 9.91 -7.67
C THR A 42 0.57 9.55 -7.46
N LEU A 43 1.10 9.77 -6.26
CA LEU A 43 2.46 9.37 -5.89
C LEU A 43 2.64 7.86 -6.02
N PHE A 44 1.76 7.06 -5.43
CA PHE A 44 1.87 5.59 -5.49
C PHE A 44 1.80 5.06 -6.93
N ARG A 45 0.94 5.63 -7.77
CA ARG A 45 0.88 5.25 -9.20
C ARG A 45 2.15 5.60 -9.96
N MET A 46 2.83 6.69 -9.61
CA MET A 46 4.14 7.02 -10.22
C MET A 46 5.26 6.10 -9.72
N LEU A 47 5.26 5.70 -8.44
CA LEU A 47 6.20 4.71 -7.89
C LEU A 47 6.08 3.35 -8.61
N LEU A 48 4.87 2.99 -9.03
CA LEU A 48 4.55 1.70 -9.67
C LEU A 48 4.56 1.77 -11.21
N ASP A 49 5.03 2.86 -11.81
CA ASP A 49 5.00 3.10 -13.26
C ASP A 49 3.59 2.96 -13.90
N LEU A 50 2.54 3.13 -13.10
CA LEU A 50 1.15 3.18 -13.56
C LEU A 50 0.75 4.57 -14.06
N LEU A 51 1.56 5.57 -13.75
CA LEU A 51 1.39 6.95 -14.15
C LEU A 51 2.76 7.59 -14.42
N LYS A 52 2.94 8.10 -15.63
CA LYS A 52 4.17 8.79 -15.99
C LYS A 52 4.25 10.17 -15.33
N PRO A 53 5.34 10.51 -14.62
CA PRO A 53 5.58 11.86 -14.15
C PRO A 53 5.82 12.83 -15.30
N ASP A 54 5.55 14.12 -15.08
CA ASP A 54 5.84 15.17 -16.05
C ASP A 54 7.28 15.68 -15.90
N ALA A 55 7.86 15.54 -14.71
CA ALA A 55 9.27 15.82 -14.43
C ALA A 55 9.76 14.98 -13.23
N GLY A 56 11.07 14.93 -13.07
CA GLY A 56 11.72 14.22 -11.95
C GLY A 56 11.84 12.72 -12.17
N THR A 57 12.31 12.05 -11.14
CA THR A 57 12.62 10.62 -11.19
C THR A 57 12.25 9.91 -9.89
N VAL A 58 11.95 8.62 -10.04
CA VAL A 58 11.79 7.67 -8.94
C VAL A 58 12.77 6.53 -9.16
N THR A 59 13.37 6.04 -8.08
CA THR A 59 14.08 4.76 -8.11
C THR A 59 13.66 3.86 -6.97
N LEU A 60 13.53 2.57 -7.26
CA LEU A 60 13.28 1.48 -6.32
C LEU A 60 14.54 0.62 -6.29
N ASP A 61 15.29 0.63 -5.18
CA ASP A 61 16.61 0.00 -5.06
C ASP A 61 17.58 0.39 -6.19
N GLY A 62 17.57 1.68 -6.56
CA GLY A 62 18.36 2.20 -7.66
C GLY A 62 17.83 1.89 -9.07
N ILE A 63 16.73 1.15 -9.19
CA ILE A 63 16.06 0.83 -10.45
C ILE A 63 15.01 1.89 -10.76
N ASN A 64 15.08 2.52 -11.93
CA ASN A 64 14.00 3.38 -12.41
C ASN A 64 12.86 2.49 -12.96
N PRO A 65 11.65 2.55 -12.37
CA PRO A 65 10.52 1.72 -12.78
C PRO A 65 10.12 1.91 -14.24
N ALA A 66 10.34 3.09 -14.82
CA ALA A 66 10.03 3.37 -16.21
C ALA A 66 11.04 2.75 -17.21
N GLU A 67 12.21 2.31 -16.73
CA GLU A 67 13.30 1.80 -17.59
C GLU A 67 13.52 0.29 -17.45
N SER A 68 13.02 -0.32 -16.38
CA SER A 68 13.23 -1.75 -16.11
C SER A 68 12.06 -2.34 -15.33
N GLU A 69 11.73 -3.59 -15.60
CA GLU A 69 10.69 -4.35 -14.88
C GLU A 69 11.24 -5.13 -13.66
N ALA A 70 12.54 -5.12 -13.41
CA ALA A 70 13.19 -5.92 -12.36
C ALA A 70 12.70 -5.60 -10.93
N TRP A 71 12.07 -4.45 -10.71
CA TRP A 71 11.44 -4.09 -9.44
C TRP A 71 10.14 -4.86 -9.15
N LYS A 72 9.44 -5.35 -10.20
CA LYS A 72 8.13 -6.00 -10.06
C LYS A 72 8.20 -7.28 -9.24
N ASP A 73 9.26 -8.07 -9.38
CA ASP A 73 9.42 -9.34 -8.64
C ASP A 73 9.58 -9.14 -7.11
N LYS A 74 9.93 -7.92 -6.71
CA LYS A 74 10.18 -7.55 -5.31
C LYS A 74 9.09 -6.68 -4.71
N THR A 75 8.09 -6.29 -5.51
CA THR A 75 7.07 -5.31 -5.12
C THR A 75 5.68 -5.93 -5.16
N GLY A 76 4.96 -5.83 -4.04
CA GLY A 76 3.54 -6.12 -3.96
C GLY A 76 2.75 -4.84 -3.79
N ALA A 77 1.66 -4.67 -4.52
CA ALA A 77 0.86 -3.44 -4.44
C ALA A 77 -0.64 -3.73 -4.52
N TYR A 78 -1.40 -2.93 -3.80
CA TYR A 78 -2.84 -2.83 -3.95
C TYR A 78 -3.25 -1.35 -3.93
N ILE A 79 -3.74 -0.86 -5.07
CA ILE A 79 -4.18 0.53 -5.25
C ILE A 79 -5.70 0.61 -5.20
N ASP A 80 -6.37 -0.23 -5.96
CA ASP A 80 -7.83 -0.33 -5.99
C ASP A 80 -8.29 -1.70 -6.55
N ASP A 81 -9.59 -1.97 -6.49
CA ASP A 81 -10.16 -3.26 -6.90
C ASP A 81 -10.17 -3.49 -8.42
N SER A 82 -9.89 -2.48 -9.24
CA SER A 82 -9.79 -2.63 -10.69
C SER A 82 -8.60 -3.51 -11.13
N PHE A 83 -7.65 -3.75 -10.24
CA PHE A 83 -6.53 -4.66 -10.48
C PHE A 83 -6.85 -6.13 -10.16
N LEU A 84 -8.03 -6.43 -9.64
CA LEU A 84 -8.47 -7.80 -9.36
C LEU A 84 -9.08 -8.45 -10.62
N ILE A 85 -8.87 -9.75 -10.78
CA ILE A 85 -9.52 -10.52 -11.84
C ILE A 85 -10.93 -10.89 -11.36
N GLU A 86 -11.89 -10.01 -11.63
CA GLU A 86 -13.24 -10.04 -11.05
C GLU A 86 -14.08 -11.27 -11.40
N PHE A 87 -13.78 -11.98 -12.49
CA PHE A 87 -14.50 -13.16 -12.96
C PHE A 87 -13.94 -14.49 -12.42
N LEU A 88 -12.95 -14.46 -11.54
CA LEU A 88 -12.45 -15.60 -10.79
C LEU A 88 -13.04 -15.62 -9.38
N THR A 89 -13.09 -16.82 -8.77
CA THR A 89 -13.23 -16.93 -7.31
C THR A 89 -11.89 -16.58 -6.65
N PRO A 90 -11.85 -16.23 -5.36
CA PRO A 90 -10.58 -15.99 -4.66
C PRO A 90 -9.61 -17.17 -4.78
N GLU A 91 -10.10 -18.41 -4.65
CA GLU A 91 -9.27 -19.59 -4.78
C GLU A 91 -8.64 -19.73 -6.17
N GLU A 92 -9.43 -19.52 -7.23
CA GLU A 92 -8.95 -19.54 -8.61
C GLU A 92 -7.93 -18.40 -8.85
N TYR A 93 -8.18 -17.23 -8.27
CA TYR A 93 -7.28 -16.08 -8.37
C TYR A 93 -5.93 -16.38 -7.71
N PHE A 94 -5.91 -16.91 -6.49
CA PHE A 94 -4.65 -17.25 -5.81
C PHE A 94 -3.94 -18.44 -6.44
N ALA A 95 -4.68 -19.45 -6.95
CA ALA A 95 -4.09 -20.54 -7.74
C ALA A 95 -3.43 -20.01 -9.03
N PHE A 96 -4.08 -19.04 -9.72
CA PHE A 96 -3.51 -18.37 -10.88
C PHE A 96 -2.23 -17.60 -10.50
N LEU A 97 -2.28 -16.79 -9.44
CA LEU A 97 -1.11 -16.05 -8.93
C LEU A 97 0.04 -17.01 -8.58
N GLY A 98 -0.25 -18.12 -7.89
CA GLY A 98 0.73 -19.14 -7.58
C GLY A 98 1.38 -19.74 -8.83
N LYS A 99 0.57 -20.07 -9.84
CA LYS A 99 1.04 -20.64 -11.09
C LYS A 99 2.01 -19.72 -11.86
N ILE A 100 1.68 -18.43 -11.98
CA ILE A 100 2.58 -17.48 -12.66
C ILE A 100 3.87 -17.23 -11.88
N SER A 101 3.90 -17.49 -10.58
CA SER A 101 5.08 -17.38 -9.71
C SER A 101 5.84 -18.69 -9.53
N GLY A 102 5.42 -19.75 -10.24
CA GLY A 102 6.07 -21.06 -10.14
C GLY A 102 5.85 -21.79 -8.81
N LEU A 103 4.82 -21.42 -8.04
CA LEU A 103 4.48 -22.07 -6.77
C LEU A 103 3.63 -23.32 -7.02
N SER A 104 3.88 -24.36 -6.24
CA SER A 104 2.99 -25.53 -6.15
C SER A 104 1.68 -25.17 -5.43
N GLN A 105 0.64 -25.98 -5.62
CA GLN A 105 -0.63 -25.76 -4.92
C GLN A 105 -0.47 -25.85 -3.39
N GLU A 106 0.39 -26.73 -2.90
CA GLU A 106 0.68 -26.84 -1.47
C GLU A 106 1.30 -25.55 -0.92
N GLU A 107 2.21 -24.92 -1.67
CA GLU A 107 2.81 -23.64 -1.28
C GLU A 107 1.77 -22.52 -1.29
N VAL A 108 0.87 -22.49 -2.29
CA VAL A 108 -0.25 -21.55 -2.33
C VAL A 108 -1.11 -21.70 -1.08
N ASP A 109 -1.55 -22.92 -0.77
CA ASP A 109 -2.41 -23.21 0.38
C ASP A 109 -1.72 -22.84 1.70
N ASN A 110 -0.43 -23.16 1.84
CA ASN A 110 0.35 -22.79 3.02
C ASN A 110 0.50 -21.27 3.19
N ARG A 111 0.70 -20.52 2.11
CA ARG A 111 0.73 -19.06 2.17
C ARG A 111 -0.61 -18.47 2.56
N LEU A 112 -1.71 -18.98 2.03
CA LEU A 112 -3.06 -18.49 2.35
C LEU A 112 -3.47 -18.74 3.81
N LYS A 113 -2.98 -19.80 4.44
CA LYS A 113 -3.22 -20.08 5.88
C LYS A 113 -2.78 -18.92 6.78
N HIS A 114 -1.73 -18.19 6.44
CA HIS A 114 -1.29 -17.02 7.21
C HIS A 114 -2.33 -15.89 7.22
N PHE A 115 -3.24 -15.88 6.25
CA PHE A 115 -4.28 -14.86 6.12
C PHE A 115 -5.68 -15.32 6.54
N GLU A 116 -5.85 -16.55 7.04
CA GLU A 116 -7.17 -17.09 7.42
C GLU A 116 -7.90 -16.20 8.41
N ARG A 117 -7.19 -15.68 9.42
CA ARG A 117 -7.77 -14.74 10.39
C ARG A 117 -8.23 -13.44 9.74
N PHE A 118 -7.47 -12.90 8.80
CA PHE A 118 -7.83 -11.67 8.08
C PHE A 118 -8.96 -11.92 7.08
N ALA A 119 -8.99 -13.07 6.43
CA ALA A 119 -10.08 -13.49 5.54
C ALA A 119 -11.40 -13.73 6.29
N SER A 120 -11.35 -13.99 7.61
CA SER A 120 -12.52 -14.12 8.51
C SER A 120 -13.56 -15.16 8.07
N GLY A 121 -13.18 -16.19 7.28
CA GLY A 121 -14.10 -17.18 6.71
C GLY A 121 -15.06 -16.63 5.66
N GLU A 122 -14.93 -15.37 5.25
CA GLU A 122 -15.84 -14.69 4.31
C GLU A 122 -15.34 -14.68 2.87
N ILE A 123 -14.07 -15.00 2.65
CA ILE A 123 -13.40 -14.96 1.34
C ILE A 123 -13.32 -16.36 0.75
N PHE A 124 -12.66 -17.29 1.48
CA PHE A 124 -12.41 -18.64 0.99
C PHE A 124 -13.58 -19.57 1.28
N GLY A 125 -13.79 -20.57 0.42
CA GLY A 125 -14.86 -21.59 0.56
C GLY A 125 -16.26 -21.11 0.15
N GLN A 126 -16.43 -19.85 -0.25
CA GLN A 126 -17.74 -19.28 -0.56
C GLN A 126 -18.22 -19.54 -2.00
N LYS A 127 -17.34 -20.02 -2.88
CA LYS A 127 -17.62 -20.23 -4.31
C LYS A 127 -18.23 -19.01 -5.01
N LYS A 128 -17.91 -17.80 -4.55
CA LYS A 128 -18.35 -16.53 -5.12
C LYS A 128 -17.26 -15.94 -6.00
N LEU A 129 -17.65 -15.38 -7.14
CA LEU A 129 -16.72 -14.58 -7.95
C LEU A 129 -16.30 -13.29 -7.19
N ILE A 130 -15.09 -12.84 -7.42
CA ILE A 130 -14.56 -11.61 -6.78
C ILE A 130 -15.48 -10.42 -7.01
N ARG A 131 -16.06 -10.26 -8.22
CA ARG A 131 -17.03 -9.19 -8.51
C ARG A 131 -18.27 -9.18 -7.60
N ASN A 132 -18.62 -10.34 -7.03
CA ASN A 132 -19.79 -10.51 -6.18
C ASN A 132 -19.49 -10.40 -4.68
N LEU A 133 -18.23 -10.14 -4.33
CA LEU A 133 -17.82 -9.86 -2.95
C LEU A 133 -18.21 -8.44 -2.54
N SER A 134 -18.35 -8.22 -1.23
CA SER A 134 -18.45 -6.87 -0.69
C SER A 134 -17.17 -6.06 -0.96
N ALA A 135 -17.24 -4.72 -0.90
CA ALA A 135 -16.08 -3.87 -1.07
C ALA A 135 -14.97 -4.23 -0.05
N GLY A 136 -15.32 -4.50 1.22
CA GLY A 136 -14.35 -4.92 2.23
C GLY A 136 -13.70 -6.27 1.92
N ASN A 137 -14.44 -7.24 1.36
CA ASN A 137 -13.87 -8.52 0.99
C ASN A 137 -13.01 -8.43 -0.28
N LYS A 138 -13.35 -7.59 -1.25
CA LYS A 138 -12.46 -7.26 -2.38
C LYS A 138 -11.17 -6.63 -1.88
N GLN A 139 -11.27 -5.68 -0.94
CA GLN A 139 -10.12 -5.05 -0.28
C GLN A 139 -9.20 -6.10 0.37
N LYS A 140 -9.78 -7.02 1.15
CA LYS A 140 -9.03 -8.13 1.77
C LYS A 140 -8.32 -8.98 0.72
N VAL A 141 -9.00 -9.37 -0.37
CA VAL A 141 -8.39 -10.15 -1.46
C VAL A 141 -7.20 -9.41 -2.07
N GLY A 142 -7.34 -8.11 -2.37
CA GLY A 142 -6.29 -7.29 -2.94
C GLY A 142 -5.07 -7.15 -2.02
N ILE A 143 -5.30 -6.92 -0.74
CA ILE A 143 -4.22 -6.81 0.26
C ILE A 143 -3.50 -8.16 0.41
N ILE A 144 -4.24 -9.28 0.50
CA ILE A 144 -3.63 -10.61 0.55
C ILE A 144 -2.79 -10.86 -0.69
N ALA A 145 -3.29 -10.50 -1.88
CA ALA A 145 -2.55 -10.65 -3.13
C ALA A 145 -1.25 -9.83 -3.14
N ALA A 146 -1.27 -8.61 -2.63
CA ALA A 146 -0.08 -7.77 -2.51
C ALA A 146 1.00 -8.39 -1.60
N LEU A 147 0.60 -9.11 -0.54
CA LEU A 147 1.51 -9.77 0.41
C LEU A 147 1.87 -11.21 0.03
N PHE A 148 1.10 -11.82 -0.87
CA PHE A 148 1.14 -13.25 -1.18
C PHE A 148 2.52 -13.75 -1.64
N TYR A 149 3.23 -12.95 -2.41
CA TYR A 149 4.56 -13.30 -2.95
C TYR A 149 5.71 -13.07 -1.98
N LYS A 150 5.45 -12.55 -0.79
CA LYS A 150 6.45 -12.13 0.19
C LYS A 150 7.41 -11.05 -0.39
N PRO A 151 6.86 -9.96 -0.96
CA PRO A 151 7.68 -8.90 -1.54
C PRO A 151 8.54 -8.17 -0.49
N GLN A 152 9.62 -7.55 -0.96
CA GLN A 152 10.48 -6.69 -0.15
C GLN A 152 9.94 -5.26 -0.02
N LEU A 153 9.09 -4.85 -0.97
CA LEU A 153 8.37 -3.58 -0.97
C LEU A 153 6.87 -3.84 -1.07
N VAL A 154 6.10 -3.25 -0.17
CA VAL A 154 4.62 -3.32 -0.17
C VAL A 154 4.06 -1.91 -0.27
N ILE A 155 3.16 -1.66 -1.23
CA ILE A 155 2.47 -0.37 -1.42
C ILE A 155 0.96 -0.60 -1.35
N LEU A 156 0.31 0.02 -0.36
CA LEU A 156 -1.12 -0.12 -0.12
C LEU A 156 -1.79 1.26 -0.08
N ASP A 157 -2.71 1.50 -1.01
CA ASP A 157 -3.47 2.75 -1.05
C ASP A 157 -4.78 2.59 -0.27
N GLU A 158 -4.94 3.39 0.79
CA GLU A 158 -6.10 3.41 1.67
C GLU A 158 -6.55 2.00 2.16
N PRO A 159 -5.63 1.14 2.68
CA PRO A 159 -5.94 -0.27 2.92
C PRO A 159 -6.97 -0.53 4.03
N PHE A 160 -7.27 0.46 4.87
CA PHE A 160 -8.25 0.35 5.96
C PHE A 160 -9.67 0.70 5.55
N ASN A 161 -9.86 1.26 4.33
CA ASN A 161 -11.19 1.59 3.82
C ASN A 161 -12.04 0.33 3.65
N PHE A 162 -13.34 0.47 3.82
CA PHE A 162 -14.34 -0.60 3.69
C PHE A 162 -14.20 -1.78 4.66
N LEU A 163 -13.17 -1.79 5.52
CA LEU A 163 -12.97 -2.81 6.54
C LEU A 163 -13.72 -2.44 7.83
N ASP A 164 -14.33 -3.44 8.45
CA ASP A 164 -14.87 -3.31 9.81
C ASP A 164 -13.73 -3.13 10.84
N PRO A 165 -14.02 -2.58 12.05
CA PRO A 165 -13.00 -2.31 13.05
C PRO A 165 -12.16 -3.54 13.46
N SER A 166 -12.75 -4.74 13.46
CA SER A 166 -12.02 -5.98 13.75
C SER A 166 -11.02 -6.30 12.66
N SER A 167 -11.45 -6.23 11.40
CA SER A 167 -10.60 -6.46 10.23
C SER A 167 -9.49 -5.41 10.13
N GLN A 168 -9.76 -4.13 10.48
CA GLN A 168 -8.73 -3.08 10.55
C GLN A 168 -7.64 -3.42 11.57
N ASN A 169 -8.03 -3.87 12.77
CA ASN A 169 -7.07 -4.27 13.80
C ASN A 169 -6.25 -5.50 13.39
N ILE A 170 -6.89 -6.48 12.75
CA ILE A 170 -6.16 -7.65 12.23
C ILE A 170 -5.17 -7.23 11.17
N LEU A 171 -5.55 -6.32 10.24
CA LEU A 171 -4.64 -5.82 9.20
C LEU A 171 -3.42 -5.11 9.80
N LYS A 172 -3.60 -4.30 10.86
CA LYS A 172 -2.47 -3.66 11.56
C LYS A 172 -1.45 -4.71 12.04
N HIS A 173 -1.93 -5.79 12.66
CA HIS A 173 -1.05 -6.88 13.08
C HIS A 173 -0.39 -7.58 11.90
N VAL A 174 -1.15 -7.91 10.85
CA VAL A 174 -0.61 -8.54 9.64
C VAL A 174 0.55 -7.73 9.06
N LEU A 175 0.39 -6.40 8.94
CA LEU A 175 1.42 -5.54 8.36
C LEU A 175 2.64 -5.37 9.26
N THR A 176 2.42 -5.19 10.56
CA THR A 176 3.53 -5.04 11.52
C THR A 176 4.32 -6.33 11.70
N ASP A 177 3.64 -7.47 11.75
CA ASP A 177 4.29 -8.78 11.86
C ASP A 177 5.03 -9.10 10.56
N TYR A 178 4.42 -8.83 9.40
CA TYR A 178 5.08 -9.01 8.11
C TYR A 178 6.38 -8.17 8.00
N ASN A 179 6.34 -6.90 8.39
CA ASN A 179 7.54 -6.05 8.40
C ASN A 179 8.63 -6.61 9.34
N LYS A 180 8.25 -7.01 10.57
CA LYS A 180 9.19 -7.58 11.55
C LYS A 180 9.83 -8.89 11.09
N GLU A 181 9.05 -9.77 10.44
CA GLU A 181 9.52 -11.09 10.01
C GLU A 181 10.39 -11.04 8.77
N THR A 182 10.08 -10.11 7.84
CA THR A 182 10.71 -10.08 6.51
C THR A 182 11.69 -8.92 6.33
N GLY A 183 11.60 -7.88 7.16
CA GLY A 183 12.32 -6.61 6.94
C GLY A 183 11.79 -5.82 5.75
N ALA A 184 10.61 -6.15 5.21
CA ALA A 184 10.03 -5.47 4.05
C ALA A 184 9.69 -4.01 4.35
N THR A 185 9.92 -3.15 3.38
CA THR A 185 9.47 -1.76 3.40
C THR A 185 7.98 -1.72 3.06
N ILE A 186 7.19 -1.00 3.85
CA ILE A 186 5.73 -0.90 3.63
C ILE A 186 5.34 0.57 3.52
N LEU A 187 4.68 0.93 2.42
CA LEU A 187 4.08 2.24 2.21
C LEU A 187 2.56 2.12 2.31
N ILE A 188 1.96 2.94 3.16
CA ILE A 188 0.52 2.95 3.37
C ILE A 188 0.02 4.37 3.23
N SER A 189 -0.97 4.59 2.36
CA SER A 189 -1.69 5.86 2.38
C SER A 189 -2.89 5.78 3.32
N SER A 190 -3.23 6.90 3.94
CA SER A 190 -4.49 7.04 4.69
C SER A 190 -4.93 8.50 4.79
N HIS A 191 -6.24 8.72 4.77
CA HIS A 191 -6.84 9.97 5.23
C HIS A 191 -7.24 9.91 6.71
N ASN A 192 -7.15 8.73 7.35
CA ASN A 192 -7.35 8.54 8.78
C ASN A 192 -5.99 8.42 9.48
N LEU A 193 -5.67 9.48 10.22
CA LEU A 193 -4.40 9.61 10.93
C LEU A 193 -4.14 8.48 11.93
N GLN A 194 -5.18 8.04 12.68
CA GLN A 194 -5.02 7.07 13.74
C GLN A 194 -4.50 5.72 13.25
N HIS A 195 -5.02 5.21 12.13
CA HIS A 195 -4.55 3.93 11.56
C HIS A 195 -3.07 3.99 11.19
N THR A 196 -2.62 5.13 10.67
CA THR A 196 -1.25 5.34 10.24
C THR A 196 -0.29 5.47 11.42
N ILE A 197 -0.67 6.24 12.45
CA ILE A 197 0.13 6.43 13.67
C ILE A 197 0.38 5.08 14.35
N ASP A 198 -0.63 4.22 14.42
CA ASP A 198 -0.55 2.96 15.18
C ASP A 198 0.51 1.99 14.65
N ILE A 199 0.86 2.04 13.36
CA ILE A 199 1.73 1.03 12.74
C ILE A 199 2.96 1.60 12.03
N SER A 200 2.97 2.89 11.69
CA SER A 200 4.06 3.47 10.91
C SER A 200 5.25 3.84 11.80
N THR A 201 6.45 3.62 11.29
CA THR A 201 7.70 4.07 11.93
C THR A 201 8.04 5.51 11.55
N ARG A 202 7.46 5.99 10.44
CA ARG A 202 7.62 7.34 9.91
C ARG A 202 6.34 7.76 9.21
N ILE A 203 5.98 9.04 9.32
CA ILE A 203 4.77 9.59 8.72
C ILE A 203 5.14 10.82 7.89
N THR A 204 4.72 10.80 6.62
CA THR A 204 4.86 11.91 5.70
C THR A 204 3.47 12.50 5.45
N LEU A 205 3.29 13.79 5.77
CA LEU A 205 2.07 14.54 5.51
C LEU A 205 2.15 15.18 4.13
N LEU A 206 1.19 14.84 3.29
CA LEU A 206 1.06 15.37 1.93
C LEU A 206 -0.16 16.30 1.85
N GLU A 207 0.04 17.49 1.31
CA GLU A 207 -1.04 18.45 1.02
C GLU A 207 -0.82 19.05 -0.37
N LYS A 208 -1.88 19.03 -1.21
CA LYS A 208 -1.86 19.60 -2.57
C LYS A 208 -0.61 19.20 -3.39
N GLY A 209 -0.20 17.94 -3.23
CA GLY A 209 0.94 17.37 -3.94
C GLY A 209 2.32 17.65 -3.32
N VAL A 210 2.39 18.39 -2.22
CA VAL A 210 3.65 18.78 -1.57
C VAL A 210 3.80 18.09 -0.23
N VAL A 211 5.01 17.69 0.11
CA VAL A 211 5.34 17.17 1.45
C VAL A 211 5.42 18.36 2.42
N ILE A 212 4.50 18.40 3.37
CA ILE A 212 4.42 19.47 4.39
C ILE A 212 5.21 19.11 5.64
N LYS A 213 5.13 17.84 6.05
CA LYS A 213 5.86 17.32 7.19
C LYS A 213 6.36 15.92 6.89
N ASP A 214 7.46 15.56 7.53
CA ASP A 214 8.07 14.24 7.44
C ASP A 214 8.67 13.92 8.81
N LEU A 215 7.96 13.07 9.56
CA LEU A 215 8.15 12.89 10.99
C LEU A 215 8.49 11.44 11.32
N SER A 216 9.52 11.26 12.13
CA SER A 216 9.73 9.97 12.81
C SER A 216 8.56 9.70 13.76
N ASN A 217 8.06 8.47 13.79
CA ASN A 217 6.93 8.07 14.63
C ASN A 217 7.30 6.95 15.62
N VAL A 218 8.41 7.11 16.29
CA VAL A 218 8.83 6.17 17.35
C VAL A 218 7.86 6.29 18.51
N GLU A 219 7.22 5.16 18.87
CA GLU A 219 6.23 5.09 19.95
C GLU A 219 5.06 6.10 19.82
N GLY A 220 4.68 6.44 18.59
CA GLY A 220 3.57 7.36 18.34
C GLY A 220 3.93 8.84 18.53
N SER A 221 5.21 9.19 18.52
CA SER A 221 5.69 10.58 18.77
C SER A 221 5.15 11.62 17.80
N ALA A 222 4.78 11.23 16.58
CA ALA A 222 4.23 12.13 15.58
C ALA A 222 2.76 12.55 15.85
N LYS A 223 2.07 11.86 16.78
CA LYS A 223 0.62 12.01 17.00
C LYS A 223 0.21 13.45 17.27
N THR A 224 0.76 14.03 18.33
CA THR A 224 0.37 15.38 18.78
C THR A 224 0.63 16.45 17.73
N GLU A 225 1.75 16.34 17.01
CA GLU A 225 2.10 17.32 15.99
C GLU A 225 1.14 17.26 14.78
N LEU A 226 0.73 16.05 14.41
CA LEU A 226 -0.21 15.85 13.31
C LEU A 226 -1.65 16.20 13.69
N GLU A 227 -2.09 15.87 14.91
CA GLU A 227 -3.40 16.27 15.43
C GLU A 227 -3.53 17.80 15.45
N ASN A 228 -2.54 18.51 15.98
CA ASN A 228 -2.51 19.98 15.99
C ASN A 228 -2.57 20.57 14.56
N TYR A 229 -1.91 19.95 13.59
CA TYR A 229 -1.97 20.40 12.20
C TYR A 229 -3.40 20.34 11.65
N PHE A 230 -4.09 19.21 11.84
CA PHE A 230 -5.46 19.04 11.34
C PHE A 230 -6.51 19.86 12.12
N GLU A 231 -6.27 20.18 13.41
CA GLU A 231 -7.17 21.04 14.21
C GLU A 231 -7.07 22.51 13.82
N THR A 232 -5.91 22.98 13.34
CA THR A 232 -5.72 24.40 12.99
C THR A 232 -6.21 24.75 11.58
N GLU A 233 -6.53 23.76 10.74
CA GLU A 233 -7.04 23.95 9.38
C GLU A 233 -8.59 23.87 9.27
N VAL A 234 -9.32 23.75 10.39
CA VAL A 234 -10.79 23.80 10.46
C VAL A 234 -11.25 25.24 10.85
#